data_ffc276636b4f7b5cc8d8b736d5151f70
#
_entry.id   ffc276636b4f7b5cc8d8b736d5151f70
#
_cell.length_a   1.000
_cell.length_b   1.000
_cell.length_c   1.000
_cell.angle_alpha   90.00
_cell.angle_beta   90.00
_cell.angle_gamma   90.00
#
_symmetry.space_group_name_H-M   'P 1'
#
loop_
_entity.id
_entity.type
_entity.pdbx_description
1 polymer ?
#
loop_
_entity_poly.entity_id
_entity_poly.type
_entity_poly.pdbx_seq_one_letter_code
_entity_poly.pdbx_strand_id
1 'polypeptide(L)'
;TISPFCREARKADAKAFGALMKYLSEVDKERTVILIQPENEVGVFQEIDYCPQALVGFEKEVPEKLMTYLEDNKDMLNQHVKEIWESKGSVKAGTWKEVFGDTPFTKEFFMAWQYADYIDEVARVGKEQYPLPMFVNAWLVQYPEQLPGGYPTGGPVSRVIDIYKAAAGHLDILTPDIYLPDFKRIVAEYHRPDNPLLIPESTMEPGRAFYAFAEHDAIGFAPFAIEDEGEHFLLIKSYEVLQELQSLIIRYQGTGKMRGILKYGDEMEQVFPFKDYTLKVVYEKNNEPAYGLIIQTDIDEFLVAGMNFKVFISANDPNKIGYFEQIWEGGYEAGEWSSARLLNGDETWHNYALIAVGRLYDSSEVNASKGFLEAEGEQNFTYSYASRKKIATPGIYKAKVYIRN
;
A
#
# COMPACT_ATOMS: atom_id res chain seq x y z
N THR A 1 -16.75 -7.64 20.33
CA THR A 1 -15.51 -6.87 20.55
C THR A 1 -15.22 -6.79 22.05
N ILE A 2 -13.99 -7.00 22.47
CA ILE A 2 -13.58 -6.87 23.86
C ILE A 2 -13.40 -5.38 24.17
N SER A 3 -13.96 -4.92 25.31
CA SER A 3 -13.76 -3.54 25.76
C SER A 3 -12.31 -3.32 26.19
N PRO A 4 -11.63 -2.27 25.72
CA PRO A 4 -10.25 -1.97 26.14
C PRO A 4 -10.16 -1.56 27.62
N PHE A 5 -11.29 -1.31 28.28
CA PHE A 5 -11.37 -0.98 29.71
C PHE A 5 -11.43 -2.22 30.62
N CYS A 6 -11.56 -3.43 30.05
CA CYS A 6 -11.57 -4.66 30.84
C CYS A 6 -10.14 -5.12 31.18
N ARG A 7 -9.67 -4.78 32.37
CA ARG A 7 -8.30 -5.14 32.82
C ARG A 7 -8.04 -6.64 32.86
N GLU A 8 -9.04 -7.45 33.17
CA GLU A 8 -8.87 -8.92 33.24
C GLU A 8 -8.75 -9.53 31.84
N ALA A 9 -9.51 -9.00 30.84
CA ALA A 9 -9.35 -9.37 29.45
C ALA A 9 -7.95 -9.02 28.95
N ARG A 10 -7.49 -7.77 29.15
CA ARG A 10 -6.15 -7.29 28.78
C ARG A 10 -5.03 -8.18 29.32
N LYS A 11 -5.11 -8.59 30.60
CA LYS A 11 -4.10 -9.49 31.21
C LYS A 11 -4.16 -10.89 30.61
N ALA A 12 -5.36 -11.41 30.36
CA ALA A 12 -5.53 -12.74 29.79
C ALA A 12 -4.98 -12.79 28.36
N ASP A 13 -5.24 -11.76 27.58
CA ASP A 13 -4.78 -11.59 26.21
C ASP A 13 -3.26 -11.43 26.12
N ALA A 14 -2.68 -10.52 26.89
CA ALA A 14 -1.23 -10.36 26.99
C ALA A 14 -0.54 -11.68 27.42
N LYS A 15 -1.14 -12.43 28.34
CA LYS A 15 -0.62 -13.73 28.75
C LYS A 15 -0.68 -14.76 27.61
N ALA A 16 -1.79 -14.82 26.87
CA ALA A 16 -1.97 -15.75 25.77
C ALA A 16 -0.99 -15.44 24.63
N PHE A 17 -0.92 -14.17 24.25
CA PHE A 17 0.01 -13.69 23.23
C PHE A 17 1.47 -13.92 23.62
N GLY A 18 1.85 -13.62 24.87
CA GLY A 18 3.19 -13.92 25.39
C GLY A 18 3.54 -15.42 25.34
N ALA A 19 2.56 -16.30 25.60
CA ALA A 19 2.77 -17.74 25.46
C ALA A 19 2.98 -18.17 24.01
N LEU A 20 2.25 -17.60 23.06
CA LEU A 20 2.45 -17.80 21.62
C LEU A 20 3.84 -17.35 21.19
N MET A 21 4.24 -16.14 21.56
CA MET A 21 5.54 -15.58 21.21
C MET A 21 6.70 -16.37 21.79
N LYS A 22 6.55 -16.87 23.02
CA LYS A 22 7.53 -17.78 23.63
C LYS A 22 7.65 -19.07 22.81
N TYR A 23 6.53 -19.68 22.45
CA TYR A 23 6.53 -20.89 21.62
C TYR A 23 7.21 -20.64 20.26
N LEU A 24 6.89 -19.54 19.59
CA LEU A 24 7.53 -19.16 18.33
C LEU A 24 9.05 -19.01 18.49
N SER A 25 9.53 -18.38 19.56
CA SER A 25 10.97 -18.23 19.83
C SER A 25 11.70 -19.58 19.99
N GLU A 26 10.97 -20.62 20.41
CA GLU A 26 11.50 -21.97 20.60
C GLU A 26 11.51 -22.79 19.30
N VAL A 27 10.50 -22.59 18.39
CA VAL A 27 10.34 -23.43 17.20
C VAL A 27 10.84 -22.76 15.91
N ASP A 28 10.78 -21.44 15.80
CA ASP A 28 11.17 -20.67 14.61
C ASP A 28 12.68 -20.46 14.52
N LYS A 29 13.43 -21.57 14.40
CA LYS A 29 14.91 -21.55 14.35
C LYS A 29 15.44 -20.91 13.06
N GLU A 30 14.70 -20.99 11.98
CA GLU A 30 15.06 -20.45 10.67
C GLU A 30 14.59 -18.99 10.47
N ARG A 31 13.89 -18.42 11.48
CA ARG A 31 13.34 -17.06 11.46
C ARG A 31 12.44 -16.81 10.27
N THR A 32 11.53 -17.74 10.00
CA THR A 32 10.53 -17.64 8.93
C THR A 32 9.42 -16.65 9.27
N VAL A 33 9.15 -16.44 10.56
CA VAL A 33 8.24 -15.40 11.05
C VAL A 33 9.01 -14.07 11.11
N ILE A 34 8.68 -13.14 10.22
CA ILE A 34 9.39 -11.86 10.09
C ILE A 34 8.71 -10.70 10.82
N LEU A 35 7.40 -10.79 11.00
CA LEU A 35 6.58 -9.83 11.75
C LEU A 35 5.28 -10.50 12.18
N ILE A 36 4.57 -9.91 13.15
CA ILE A 36 3.35 -10.49 13.71
C ILE A 36 2.33 -9.41 14.03
N GLN A 37 1.05 -9.77 13.90
CA GLN A 37 -0.10 -8.93 14.21
C GLN A 37 -0.73 -9.38 15.52
N PRO A 38 -0.69 -8.56 16.60
CA PRO A 38 -1.27 -8.96 17.91
C PRO A 38 -2.80 -8.91 17.94
N GLU A 39 -3.44 -8.04 17.19
CA GLU A 39 -4.90 -7.83 17.16
C GLU A 39 -5.37 -7.55 15.74
N ASN A 40 -6.65 -7.86 15.44
CA ASN A 40 -7.24 -7.64 14.11
C ASN A 40 -8.38 -6.63 14.16
N GLU A 41 -8.29 -5.56 13.36
CA GLU A 41 -9.35 -4.57 13.08
C GLU A 41 -10.13 -4.13 14.33
N VAL A 42 -9.40 -3.72 15.35
CA VAL A 42 -9.98 -3.30 16.64
C VAL A 42 -10.85 -2.06 16.50
N GLY A 43 -11.81 -1.93 17.43
CA GLY A 43 -12.71 -0.78 17.52
C GLY A 43 -14.14 -1.17 17.91
N VAL A 44 -14.98 -0.18 18.13
CA VAL A 44 -16.41 -0.37 18.43
C VAL A 44 -17.26 0.32 17.36
N PHE A 45 -18.36 -0.34 16.92
CA PHE A 45 -19.35 0.25 16.00
C PHE A 45 -20.31 1.23 16.75
N GLN A 46 -19.71 2.12 17.52
CA GLN A 46 -20.35 3.20 18.28
C GLN A 46 -19.35 4.35 18.38
N GLU A 47 -19.80 5.55 18.71
CA GLU A 47 -18.91 6.71 18.87
C GLU A 47 -17.90 6.52 20.00
N ILE A 48 -18.29 5.76 21.05
CA ILE A 48 -17.48 5.48 22.24
C ILE A 48 -17.96 4.14 22.85
N ASP A 49 -17.12 3.46 23.60
CA ASP A 49 -17.56 2.40 24.50
C ASP A 49 -18.40 2.99 25.65
N TYR A 50 -19.64 2.55 25.77
CA TYR A 50 -20.58 3.07 26.79
C TYR A 50 -20.50 2.35 28.13
N CYS A 51 -19.45 1.57 28.38
CA CYS A 51 -19.25 1.02 29.72
C CYS A 51 -18.95 2.12 30.75
N PRO A 52 -19.27 1.92 32.04
CA PRO A 52 -19.06 2.94 33.07
C PRO A 52 -17.61 3.43 33.15
N GLN A 53 -16.66 2.54 32.93
CA GLN A 53 -15.23 2.86 32.97
C GLN A 53 -14.81 3.79 31.82
N ALA A 54 -15.36 3.58 30.63
CA ALA A 54 -15.12 4.44 29.47
C ALA A 54 -15.69 5.84 29.69
N LEU A 55 -16.94 5.94 30.14
CA LEU A 55 -17.59 7.23 30.39
C LEU A 55 -16.85 8.05 31.46
N VAL A 56 -16.42 7.41 32.55
CA VAL A 56 -15.59 8.06 33.57
C VAL A 56 -14.21 8.43 33.02
N GLY A 57 -13.63 7.57 32.17
CA GLY A 57 -12.33 7.82 31.54
C GLY A 57 -12.35 9.01 30.59
N PHE A 58 -13.43 9.20 29.85
CA PHE A 58 -13.58 10.31 28.89
C PHE A 58 -13.64 11.70 29.54
N GLU A 59 -14.12 11.77 30.78
CA GLU A 59 -14.16 13.04 31.56
C GLU A 59 -12.81 13.34 32.26
N LYS A 60 -11.79 12.47 32.15
CA LYS A 60 -10.46 12.74 32.70
C LYS A 60 -9.63 13.61 31.76
N GLU A 61 -8.52 14.11 32.28
CA GLU A 61 -7.52 14.83 31.49
C GLU A 61 -6.90 13.91 30.39
N VAL A 62 -6.55 14.54 29.28
CA VAL A 62 -5.77 13.91 28.21
C VAL A 62 -4.40 13.50 28.79
N PRO A 63 -3.92 12.29 28.53
CA PRO A 63 -2.62 11.85 29.04
C PRO A 63 -1.47 12.79 28.61
N GLU A 64 -0.61 13.16 29.55
CA GLU A 64 0.56 14.02 29.30
C GLU A 64 1.45 13.48 28.16
N LYS A 65 1.60 12.16 28.07
CA LYS A 65 2.36 11.49 27.00
C LYS A 65 1.81 11.85 25.61
N LEU A 66 0.47 11.91 25.44
CA LEU A 66 -0.14 12.33 24.17
C LEU A 66 0.16 13.81 23.89
N MET A 67 0.00 14.67 24.90
CA MET A 67 0.23 16.11 24.71
C MET A 67 1.68 16.42 24.36
N THR A 68 2.63 15.77 25.02
CA THR A 68 4.07 15.88 24.71
C THR A 68 4.34 15.42 23.25
N TYR A 69 3.77 14.28 22.85
CA TYR A 69 3.93 13.78 21.47
C TYR A 69 3.41 14.78 20.42
N LEU A 70 2.22 15.35 20.64
CA LEU A 70 1.64 16.33 19.71
C LEU A 70 2.50 17.60 19.60
N GLU A 71 3.06 18.06 20.70
CA GLU A 71 3.97 19.24 20.71
C GLU A 71 5.27 18.95 19.97
N ASP A 72 5.90 17.83 20.28
CA ASP A 72 7.20 17.44 19.71
C ASP A 72 7.12 17.14 18.21
N ASN A 73 5.98 16.67 17.72
CA ASN A 73 5.77 16.25 16.34
C ASN A 73 4.83 17.17 15.54
N LYS A 74 4.60 18.39 15.97
CA LYS A 74 3.60 19.32 15.42
C LYS A 74 3.64 19.46 13.90
N ASP A 75 4.82 19.43 13.30
CA ASP A 75 5.00 19.59 11.85
C ASP A 75 4.72 18.31 11.05
N MET A 76 4.68 17.15 11.69
CA MET A 76 4.45 15.84 11.08
C MET A 76 3.07 15.25 11.38
N LEU A 77 2.28 15.91 12.24
CA LEU A 77 0.96 15.43 12.62
C LEU A 77 0.05 15.26 11.41
N ASN A 78 -0.78 14.22 11.44
CA ASN A 78 -1.88 14.09 10.52
C ASN A 78 -2.74 15.35 10.54
N GLN A 79 -3.11 15.84 9.37
CA GLN A 79 -3.83 17.10 9.21
C GLN A 79 -5.12 17.16 10.06
N HIS A 80 -5.84 16.05 10.17
CA HIS A 80 -7.08 15.98 10.94
C HIS A 80 -6.87 16.20 12.44
N VAL A 81 -5.90 15.53 13.06
CA VAL A 81 -5.54 15.73 14.48
C VAL A 81 -5.07 17.16 14.70
N LYS A 82 -4.22 17.66 13.80
CA LYS A 82 -3.65 19.00 13.89
C LYS A 82 -4.72 20.08 13.85
N GLU A 83 -5.62 20.03 12.87
CA GLU A 83 -6.72 21.01 12.71
C GLU A 83 -7.66 21.04 13.92
N ILE A 84 -8.04 19.86 14.45
CA ILE A 84 -8.90 19.77 15.62
C ILE A 84 -8.20 20.39 16.85
N TRP A 85 -6.94 20.05 17.09
CA TRP A 85 -6.19 20.58 18.21
C TRP A 85 -5.93 22.09 18.08
N GLU A 86 -5.54 22.58 16.91
CA GLU A 86 -5.32 24.00 16.64
C GLU A 86 -6.61 24.81 16.73
N SER A 87 -7.76 24.26 16.36
CA SER A 87 -9.06 24.92 16.49
C SER A 87 -9.41 25.29 17.94
N LYS A 88 -8.78 24.61 18.91
CA LYS A 88 -8.89 24.85 20.36
C LYS A 88 -7.72 25.67 20.92
N GLY A 89 -6.90 26.27 20.05
CA GLY A 89 -5.76 27.09 20.47
C GLY A 89 -4.54 26.26 20.92
N SER A 90 -4.44 25.01 20.47
CA SER A 90 -3.36 24.08 20.84
C SER A 90 -3.17 23.98 22.36
N VAL A 91 -4.28 23.79 23.08
CA VAL A 91 -4.29 23.63 24.53
C VAL A 91 -3.40 22.45 24.93
N LYS A 92 -2.55 22.65 25.94
CA LYS A 92 -1.51 21.70 26.36
C LYS A 92 -1.90 20.74 27.48
N ALA A 93 -2.99 21.03 28.18
CA ALA A 93 -3.54 20.21 29.25
C ALA A 93 -5.03 20.48 29.43
N GLY A 94 -5.77 19.49 29.88
CA GLY A 94 -7.22 19.57 30.10
C GLY A 94 -7.91 18.24 29.78
N THR A 95 -9.22 18.23 29.93
CA THR A 95 -10.04 17.09 29.51
C THR A 95 -10.05 16.93 28.00
N TRP A 96 -10.46 15.78 27.51
CA TRP A 96 -10.58 15.52 26.07
C TRP A 96 -11.39 16.58 25.35
N LYS A 97 -12.49 17.06 25.95
CA LYS A 97 -13.35 18.13 25.40
C LYS A 97 -12.68 19.49 25.39
N GLU A 98 -11.91 19.82 26.42
CA GLU A 98 -11.17 21.09 26.48
C GLU A 98 -10.07 21.15 25.44
N VAL A 99 -9.36 20.04 25.23
CA VAL A 99 -8.23 19.95 24.30
C VAL A 99 -8.68 19.83 22.84
N PHE A 100 -9.69 19.01 22.56
CA PHE A 100 -10.10 18.67 21.19
C PHE A 100 -11.53 19.08 20.82
N GLY A 101 -12.31 19.64 21.76
CA GLY A 101 -13.70 19.99 21.55
C GLY A 101 -14.69 18.86 21.86
N ASP A 102 -15.98 19.15 21.80
CA ASP A 102 -17.04 18.16 22.02
C ASP A 102 -17.58 17.68 20.67
N THR A 103 -16.88 16.74 20.04
CA THR A 103 -17.18 16.21 18.72
C THR A 103 -17.08 14.69 18.71
N PRO A 104 -17.69 13.98 17.72
CA PRO A 104 -17.47 12.55 17.55
C PRO A 104 -15.98 12.17 17.39
N PHE A 105 -15.18 13.02 16.77
CA PHE A 105 -13.74 12.80 16.58
C PHE A 105 -12.95 12.86 17.91
N THR A 106 -13.38 13.67 18.86
CA THR A 106 -12.80 13.69 20.20
C THR A 106 -13.01 12.35 20.93
N LYS A 107 -14.19 11.75 20.75
CA LYS A 107 -14.48 10.39 21.25
C LYS A 107 -13.61 9.34 20.54
N GLU A 108 -13.41 9.48 19.22
CA GLU A 108 -12.52 8.61 18.46
C GLU A 108 -11.06 8.71 18.96
N PHE A 109 -10.54 9.91 19.21
CA PHE A 109 -9.19 10.10 19.77
C PHE A 109 -9.05 9.41 21.13
N PHE A 110 -10.05 9.55 21.98
CA PHE A 110 -10.09 8.87 23.27
C PHE A 110 -10.09 7.34 23.08
N MET A 111 -10.94 6.80 22.21
CA MET A 111 -11.02 5.37 21.97
C MET A 111 -9.73 4.83 21.33
N ALA A 112 -9.15 5.56 20.38
CA ALA A 112 -7.87 5.21 19.76
C ALA A 112 -6.73 5.13 20.80
N TRP A 113 -6.69 6.08 21.74
CA TRP A 113 -5.75 6.00 22.86
C TRP A 113 -5.95 4.75 23.71
N GLN A 114 -7.19 4.39 24.03
CA GLN A 114 -7.47 3.23 24.88
C GLN A 114 -7.15 1.91 24.22
N TYR A 115 -7.48 1.77 22.90
CA TYR A 115 -7.11 0.58 22.15
C TYR A 115 -5.58 0.49 21.95
N ALA A 116 -4.94 1.59 21.60
CA ALA A 116 -3.50 1.62 21.45
C ALA A 116 -2.76 1.23 22.73
N ASP A 117 -3.17 1.77 23.90
CA ASP A 117 -2.60 1.42 25.21
C ASP A 117 -2.86 -0.06 25.60
N TYR A 118 -4.05 -0.60 25.24
CA TYR A 118 -4.34 -2.02 25.43
C TYR A 118 -3.40 -2.90 24.61
N ILE A 119 -3.28 -2.61 23.31
CA ILE A 119 -2.47 -3.42 22.39
C ILE A 119 -0.97 -3.26 22.70
N ASP A 120 -0.54 -2.09 23.14
CA ASP A 120 0.84 -1.83 23.54
C ASP A 120 1.29 -2.79 24.66
N GLU A 121 0.42 -3.05 25.66
CA GLU A 121 0.73 -4.03 26.71
C GLU A 121 0.84 -5.46 26.16
N VAL A 122 -0.08 -5.85 25.26
CA VAL A 122 -0.05 -7.16 24.60
C VAL A 122 1.25 -7.31 23.79
N ALA A 123 1.57 -6.30 22.98
CA ALA A 123 2.78 -6.26 22.17
C ALA A 123 4.05 -6.29 23.02
N ARG A 124 4.10 -5.51 24.11
CA ARG A 124 5.22 -5.48 25.05
C ARG A 124 5.51 -6.87 25.62
N VAL A 125 4.47 -7.54 26.15
CA VAL A 125 4.62 -8.90 26.71
C VAL A 125 5.07 -9.89 25.65
N GLY A 126 4.58 -9.77 24.43
CA GLY A 126 5.02 -10.57 23.29
C GLY A 126 6.49 -10.35 22.93
N LYS A 127 6.91 -9.06 22.78
CA LYS A 127 8.31 -8.70 22.46
C LYS A 127 9.31 -9.12 23.53
N GLU A 128 8.92 -9.17 24.80
CA GLU A 128 9.75 -9.70 25.88
C GLU A 128 10.09 -11.19 25.68
N GLN A 129 9.25 -11.94 24.97
CA GLN A 129 9.48 -13.35 24.68
C GLN A 129 10.19 -13.58 23.33
N TYR A 130 9.78 -12.85 22.28
CA TYR A 130 10.37 -12.89 20.94
C TYR A 130 10.25 -11.51 20.28
N PRO A 131 11.35 -10.75 20.13
CA PRO A 131 11.32 -9.35 19.72
C PRO A 131 11.15 -9.18 18.20
N LEU A 132 10.06 -9.70 17.65
CA LEU A 132 9.68 -9.48 16.26
C LEU A 132 9.05 -8.07 16.08
N PRO A 133 9.16 -7.48 14.90
CA PRO A 133 8.35 -6.33 14.53
C PRO A 133 6.85 -6.66 14.62
N MET A 134 6.05 -5.70 15.10
CA MET A 134 4.62 -5.89 15.30
C MET A 134 3.82 -4.81 14.57
N PHE A 135 2.73 -5.20 13.96
CA PHE A 135 1.81 -4.29 13.27
C PHE A 135 0.36 -4.50 13.72
N VAL A 136 -0.46 -3.50 13.54
CA VAL A 136 -1.91 -3.59 13.70
C VAL A 136 -2.60 -3.01 12.46
N ASN A 137 -3.72 -3.61 12.09
CA ASN A 137 -4.48 -3.27 10.91
C ASN A 137 -5.78 -2.51 11.23
N ALA A 138 -6.28 -1.80 10.25
CA ALA A 138 -7.48 -0.99 10.37
C ALA A 138 -8.55 -1.40 9.37
N TRP A 139 -9.76 -1.68 9.88
CA TRP A 139 -10.98 -1.52 9.08
C TRP A 139 -11.16 -0.03 8.79
N LEU A 140 -11.07 0.34 7.52
CA LEU A 140 -10.99 1.74 7.11
C LEU A 140 -12.32 2.49 7.18
N VAL A 141 -12.21 3.81 7.26
CA VAL A 141 -13.30 4.73 6.95
C VAL A 141 -13.73 4.53 5.50
N GLN A 142 -15.01 4.24 5.28
CA GLN A 142 -15.52 3.81 3.96
C GLN A 142 -15.71 4.97 2.96
N TYR A 143 -15.93 6.19 3.46
CA TYR A 143 -16.03 7.41 2.66
C TYR A 143 -15.64 8.62 3.54
N PRO A 144 -15.14 9.73 2.95
CA PRO A 144 -14.52 10.84 3.69
C PRO A 144 -15.39 11.45 4.80
N GLU A 145 -16.71 11.54 4.60
CA GLU A 145 -17.65 12.15 5.54
C GLU A 145 -18.17 11.18 6.60
N GLN A 146 -17.76 9.90 6.57
CA GLN A 146 -18.20 8.92 7.54
C GLN A 146 -17.70 9.27 8.95
N LEU A 147 -18.66 9.34 9.87
CA LEU A 147 -18.38 9.66 11.27
C LEU A 147 -17.98 8.41 12.07
N PRO A 148 -17.22 8.59 13.17
CA PRO A 148 -16.97 7.55 14.15
C PRO A 148 -18.27 6.88 14.61
N GLY A 149 -18.24 5.54 14.73
CA GLY A 149 -19.41 4.70 14.99
C GLY A 149 -20.01 4.08 13.72
N GLY A 150 -19.78 4.67 12.55
CA GLY A 150 -20.12 4.06 11.26
C GLY A 150 -19.06 3.08 10.75
N TYR A 151 -17.89 3.07 11.37
CA TYR A 151 -16.78 2.12 11.22
C TYR A 151 -16.23 1.84 12.63
N PRO A 152 -15.31 0.87 12.83
CA PRO A 152 -14.75 0.57 14.15
C PRO A 152 -14.00 1.77 14.76
N THR A 153 -14.67 2.52 15.64
CA THR A 153 -14.10 3.69 16.34
C THR A 153 -12.99 3.26 17.28
N GLY A 154 -11.85 3.92 17.16
CA GLY A 154 -10.67 3.64 17.98
C GLY A 154 -9.69 2.66 17.32
N GLY A 155 -9.99 2.09 16.14
CA GLY A 155 -9.02 1.37 15.33
C GLY A 155 -7.97 2.30 14.72
N PRO A 156 -6.83 1.76 14.21
CA PRO A 156 -5.69 2.55 13.72
C PRO A 156 -5.92 3.16 12.33
N VAL A 157 -7.07 3.83 12.13
CA VAL A 157 -7.35 4.56 10.88
C VAL A 157 -6.38 5.76 10.72
N SER A 158 -6.13 6.19 9.48
CA SER A 158 -5.11 7.20 9.16
C SER A 158 -5.21 8.48 9.99
N ARG A 159 -6.45 8.93 10.28
CA ARG A 159 -6.71 10.14 11.05
C ARG A 159 -6.35 10.07 12.54
N VAL A 160 -6.09 8.89 13.10
CA VAL A 160 -5.67 8.70 14.51
C VAL A 160 -4.28 8.09 14.65
N ILE A 161 -3.52 8.04 13.58
CA ILE A 161 -2.15 7.49 13.56
C ILE A 161 -1.27 8.10 14.67
N ASP A 162 -1.34 9.42 14.86
CA ASP A 162 -0.54 10.12 15.88
C ASP A 162 -0.93 9.73 17.30
N ILE A 163 -2.21 9.42 17.54
CA ILE A 163 -2.68 8.93 18.83
C ILE A 163 -2.09 7.54 19.12
N TYR A 164 -2.06 6.66 18.13
CA TYR A 164 -1.43 5.34 18.24
C TYR A 164 0.07 5.45 18.46
N LYS A 165 0.78 6.28 17.67
CA LYS A 165 2.22 6.53 17.83
C LYS A 165 2.57 7.06 19.22
N ALA A 166 1.72 7.93 19.78
CA ALA A 166 1.90 8.43 21.14
C ALA A 166 1.64 7.35 22.20
N ALA A 167 0.62 6.51 22.04
CA ALA A 167 0.21 5.54 23.04
C ALA A 167 1.06 4.26 23.02
N ALA A 168 1.31 3.71 21.84
CA ALA A 168 1.78 2.34 21.62
C ALA A 168 3.24 2.30 21.13
N GLY A 169 4.18 2.41 22.05
CA GLY A 169 5.62 2.38 21.73
C GLY A 169 6.18 1.01 21.33
N HIS A 170 5.43 -0.07 21.55
CA HIS A 170 5.82 -1.43 21.17
C HIS A 170 5.21 -1.89 19.84
N LEU A 171 4.38 -1.05 19.19
CA LEU A 171 3.93 -1.28 17.82
C LEU A 171 4.88 -0.57 16.84
N ASP A 172 5.30 -1.29 15.80
CA ASP A 172 6.25 -0.76 14.82
C ASP A 172 5.52 -0.13 13.62
N ILE A 173 4.40 -0.73 13.18
CA ILE A 173 3.70 -0.36 11.95
C ILE A 173 2.19 -0.31 12.19
N LEU A 174 1.55 0.74 11.65
CA LEU A 174 0.10 0.86 11.55
C LEU A 174 -0.31 0.68 10.09
N THR A 175 -1.25 -0.22 9.82
CA THR A 175 -1.51 -0.72 8.47
C THR A 175 -2.97 -0.59 8.07
N PRO A 176 -3.27 -0.37 6.78
CA PRO A 176 -4.62 -0.36 6.25
C PRO A 176 -5.02 -1.70 5.62
N ASP A 177 -6.27 -2.14 5.82
CA ASP A 177 -6.89 -3.20 5.03
C ASP A 177 -7.67 -2.58 3.89
N ILE A 178 -7.16 -2.69 2.66
CA ILE A 178 -7.63 -1.87 1.55
C ILE A 178 -8.49 -2.68 0.58
N TYR A 179 -9.78 -2.72 0.85
CA TYR A 179 -10.81 -3.24 -0.06
C TYR A 179 -11.52 -2.14 -0.87
N LEU A 180 -11.31 -0.88 -0.48
CA LEU A 180 -11.92 0.28 -1.09
C LEU A 180 -11.30 0.63 -2.44
N PRO A 181 -12.09 1.23 -3.35
CA PRO A 181 -11.57 1.66 -4.64
C PRO A 181 -10.55 2.81 -4.55
N ASP A 182 -10.61 3.66 -3.53
CA ASP A 182 -9.73 4.84 -3.38
C ASP A 182 -8.32 4.49 -2.87
N PHE A 183 -7.69 3.52 -3.52
CA PHE A 183 -6.43 2.92 -3.13
C PHE A 183 -5.28 3.94 -3.04
N LYS A 184 -5.12 4.78 -4.08
CA LYS A 184 -4.01 5.75 -4.17
C LYS A 184 -4.01 6.73 -2.99
N ARG A 185 -5.18 7.23 -2.58
CA ARG A 185 -5.30 8.14 -1.43
C ARG A 185 -4.96 7.43 -0.13
N ILE A 186 -5.51 6.22 0.07
CA ILE A 186 -5.33 5.48 1.32
C ILE A 186 -3.85 5.16 1.55
N VAL A 187 -3.14 4.64 0.54
CA VAL A 187 -1.71 4.33 0.70
C VAL A 187 -0.87 5.56 0.99
N ALA A 188 -1.22 6.72 0.38
CA ALA A 188 -0.55 7.99 0.65
C ALA A 188 -0.74 8.48 2.10
N GLU A 189 -1.90 8.19 2.72
CA GLU A 189 -2.17 8.55 4.11
C GLU A 189 -1.38 7.71 5.12
N TYR A 190 -1.08 6.44 4.79
CA TYR A 190 -0.33 5.53 5.68
C TYR A 190 1.18 5.56 5.44
N HIS A 191 1.62 5.98 4.25
CA HIS A 191 3.04 6.13 3.94
C HIS A 191 3.60 7.41 4.59
N ARG A 192 4.31 7.26 5.69
CA ARG A 192 4.89 8.36 6.47
C ARG A 192 6.36 8.07 6.80
N PRO A 193 7.19 9.09 7.05
CA PRO A 193 8.59 8.88 7.47
C PRO A 193 8.73 8.05 8.76
N ASP A 194 7.72 8.07 9.62
CA ASP A 194 7.65 7.34 10.89
C ASP A 194 6.78 6.07 10.83
N ASN A 195 6.25 5.73 9.63
CA ASN A 195 5.38 4.57 9.43
C ASN A 195 5.62 3.96 8.05
N PRO A 196 6.47 2.93 7.91
CA PRO A 196 6.64 2.23 6.65
C PRO A 196 5.31 1.65 6.17
N LEU A 197 5.07 1.66 4.87
CA LEU A 197 3.84 1.14 4.30
C LEU A 197 3.87 -0.39 4.25
N LEU A 198 2.95 -1.03 4.95
CA LEU A 198 2.62 -2.45 4.83
C LEU A 198 1.11 -2.56 4.57
N ILE A 199 0.70 -3.39 3.63
CA ILE A 199 -0.70 -3.65 3.31
C ILE A 199 -0.96 -5.13 3.58
N PRO A 200 -1.48 -5.50 4.77
CA PRO A 200 -1.64 -6.90 5.15
C PRO A 200 -2.87 -7.55 4.54
N GLU A 201 -3.86 -6.72 4.13
CA GLU A 201 -5.07 -7.19 3.45
C GLU A 201 -5.45 -6.27 2.31
N SER A 202 -5.76 -6.84 1.14
CA SER A 202 -6.28 -6.11 -0.01
C SER A 202 -7.05 -7.04 -0.95
N THR A 203 -7.68 -6.46 -1.98
CA THR A 203 -8.22 -7.21 -3.11
C THR A 203 -7.11 -7.86 -3.93
N MET A 204 -7.47 -8.84 -4.78
CA MET A 204 -6.53 -9.58 -5.64
C MET A 204 -6.12 -8.79 -6.91
N GLU A 205 -6.19 -7.47 -6.88
CA GLU A 205 -5.79 -6.59 -7.98
C GLU A 205 -4.26 -6.40 -8.01
N PRO A 206 -3.51 -7.06 -8.92
CA PRO A 206 -2.05 -7.05 -8.88
C PRO A 206 -1.44 -5.67 -9.14
N GLY A 207 -2.16 -4.77 -9.82
CA GLY A 207 -1.71 -3.41 -10.06
C GLY A 207 -1.50 -2.60 -8.78
N ARG A 208 -2.25 -2.93 -7.72
CA ARG A 208 -2.09 -2.30 -6.40
C ARG A 208 -0.73 -2.62 -5.79
N ALA A 209 -0.23 -3.85 -5.96
CA ALA A 209 1.09 -4.25 -5.49
C ALA A 209 2.20 -3.46 -6.20
N PHE A 210 2.15 -3.39 -7.55
CA PHE A 210 3.11 -2.59 -8.33
C PHE A 210 3.15 -1.13 -7.87
N TYR A 211 1.98 -0.52 -7.70
CA TYR A 211 1.86 0.87 -7.25
C TYR A 211 2.38 1.06 -5.83
N ALA A 212 2.01 0.19 -4.90
CA ALA A 212 2.44 0.28 -3.51
C ALA A 212 3.97 0.16 -3.37
N PHE A 213 4.58 -0.83 -4.04
CA PHE A 213 6.03 -1.02 -3.98
C PHE A 213 6.81 0.10 -4.67
N ALA A 214 6.31 0.63 -5.80
CA ALA A 214 7.07 1.54 -6.62
C ALA A 214 6.82 3.03 -6.33
N GLU A 215 5.62 3.41 -5.90
CA GLU A 215 5.29 4.80 -5.61
C GLU A 215 5.39 5.12 -4.11
N HIS A 216 5.18 4.13 -3.25
CA HIS A 216 5.12 4.33 -1.81
C HIS A 216 6.11 3.47 -1.02
N ASP A 217 7.10 2.88 -1.68
CA ASP A 217 8.17 2.11 -1.03
C ASP A 217 7.64 1.04 -0.06
N ALA A 218 6.47 0.44 -0.35
CA ALA A 218 5.84 -0.53 0.52
C ALA A 218 6.78 -1.71 0.83
N ILE A 219 6.76 -2.17 2.06
CA ILE A 219 7.57 -3.31 2.51
C ILE A 219 6.84 -4.65 2.34
N GLY A 220 5.52 -4.62 2.14
CA GLY A 220 4.71 -5.81 1.89
C GLY A 220 3.32 -5.45 1.35
N PHE A 221 2.76 -6.40 0.58
CA PHE A 221 1.40 -6.35 0.05
C PHE A 221 0.85 -7.77 0.02
N ALA A 222 -0.28 -8.01 0.70
CA ALA A 222 -0.92 -9.32 0.77
C ALA A 222 -2.38 -9.24 0.30
N PRO A 223 -2.73 -9.90 -0.81
CA PRO A 223 -4.13 -10.14 -1.15
C PRO A 223 -4.76 -11.07 -0.13
N PHE A 224 -5.98 -10.73 0.33
CA PHE A 224 -6.71 -11.55 1.29
C PHE A 224 -7.24 -12.83 0.63
N ALA A 225 -7.25 -13.94 1.40
CA ALA A 225 -7.79 -15.24 0.97
C ALA A 225 -7.20 -15.78 -0.35
N ILE A 226 -5.92 -15.52 -0.60
CA ILE A 226 -5.23 -15.93 -1.84
C ILE A 226 -5.24 -17.47 -2.02
N GLU A 227 -5.40 -18.23 -0.93
CA GLU A 227 -5.46 -19.69 -0.90
C GLU A 227 -6.85 -20.27 -1.20
N ASP A 228 -7.93 -19.47 -1.07
CA ASP A 228 -9.30 -19.98 -1.11
C ASP A 228 -9.88 -20.16 -2.51
N GLU A 229 -9.41 -19.38 -3.45
CA GLU A 229 -9.94 -19.39 -4.80
C GLU A 229 -8.82 -19.73 -5.79
N GLY A 230 -8.89 -20.85 -6.42
CA GLY A 230 -8.10 -21.35 -7.52
C GLY A 230 -6.99 -20.46 -8.12
N GLU A 231 -6.38 -20.85 -9.21
CA GLU A 231 -5.25 -20.13 -9.79
C GLU A 231 -5.66 -18.75 -10.35
N HIS A 232 -5.33 -17.67 -9.64
CA HIS A 232 -5.41 -16.30 -10.15
C HIS A 232 -4.24 -16.04 -11.12
N PHE A 233 -4.39 -16.47 -12.36
CA PHE A 233 -3.31 -16.43 -13.35
C PHE A 233 -2.62 -15.07 -13.47
N LEU A 234 -3.39 -13.98 -13.59
CA LEU A 234 -2.81 -12.63 -13.72
C LEU A 234 -2.06 -12.20 -12.46
N LEU A 235 -2.56 -12.55 -11.27
CA LEU A 235 -1.90 -12.28 -10.01
C LEU A 235 -0.58 -13.04 -9.93
N ILE A 236 -0.57 -14.33 -10.21
CA ILE A 236 0.64 -15.17 -10.21
C ILE A 236 1.69 -14.60 -11.16
N LYS A 237 1.33 -14.30 -12.41
CA LYS A 237 2.25 -13.74 -13.41
C LYS A 237 2.77 -12.36 -13.04
N SER A 238 1.97 -11.58 -12.32
CA SER A 238 2.38 -10.27 -11.80
C SER A 238 3.41 -10.41 -10.66
N TYR A 239 3.19 -11.36 -9.76
CA TYR A 239 4.14 -11.63 -8.68
C TYR A 239 5.45 -12.25 -9.19
N GLU A 240 5.42 -13.08 -10.25
CA GLU A 240 6.64 -13.55 -10.93
C GLU A 240 7.49 -12.35 -11.41
N VAL A 241 6.87 -11.34 -12.04
CA VAL A 241 7.57 -10.12 -12.49
C VAL A 241 8.10 -9.32 -11.30
N LEU A 242 7.32 -9.14 -10.24
CA LEU A 242 7.80 -8.46 -9.03
C LEU A 242 8.95 -9.21 -8.38
N GLN A 243 8.94 -10.53 -8.38
CA GLN A 243 10.03 -11.37 -7.88
C GLN A 243 11.30 -11.24 -8.75
N GLU A 244 11.17 -11.25 -10.08
CA GLU A 244 12.30 -10.97 -10.98
C GLU A 244 12.95 -9.60 -10.68
N LEU A 245 12.13 -8.59 -10.32
CA LEU A 245 12.56 -7.21 -10.06
C LEU A 245 12.89 -6.91 -8.59
N GLN A 246 12.72 -7.87 -7.68
CA GLN A 246 12.84 -7.64 -6.24
C GLN A 246 14.13 -6.91 -5.84
N SER A 247 15.27 -7.35 -6.34
CA SER A 247 16.56 -6.72 -6.02
C SER A 247 16.66 -5.27 -6.50
N LEU A 248 16.03 -4.94 -7.63
CA LEU A 248 15.96 -3.58 -8.14
C LEU A 248 14.99 -2.74 -7.33
N ILE A 249 13.80 -3.25 -7.05
CA ILE A 249 12.81 -2.55 -6.21
C ILE A 249 13.45 -2.16 -4.89
N ILE A 250 14.05 -3.10 -4.16
CA ILE A 250 14.74 -2.82 -2.88
C ILE A 250 15.86 -1.78 -3.04
N ARG A 251 16.63 -1.85 -4.15
CA ARG A 251 17.72 -0.89 -4.41
C ARG A 251 17.23 0.53 -4.64
N TYR A 252 16.07 0.69 -5.28
CA TYR A 252 15.56 1.99 -5.71
C TYR A 252 14.48 2.58 -4.81
N GLN A 253 13.98 1.82 -3.84
CA GLN A 253 13.09 2.36 -2.80
C GLN A 253 13.75 3.55 -2.07
N GLY A 254 12.99 4.60 -1.78
CA GLY A 254 13.46 5.82 -1.11
C GLY A 254 14.38 6.72 -1.94
N THR A 255 14.74 6.34 -3.18
CA THR A 255 15.68 7.14 -4.00
C THR A 255 15.01 8.22 -4.86
N GLY A 256 13.68 8.19 -5.00
CA GLY A 256 12.93 9.03 -5.93
C GLY A 256 13.12 8.68 -7.42
N LYS A 257 13.83 7.59 -7.73
CA LYS A 257 14.07 7.10 -9.10
C LYS A 257 13.10 6.03 -9.55
N MET A 258 12.18 5.61 -8.69
CA MET A 258 11.17 4.62 -9.00
C MET A 258 9.78 5.25 -8.90
N ARG A 259 8.88 4.89 -9.82
CA ARG A 259 7.51 5.42 -9.90
C ARG A 259 6.53 4.30 -10.19
N GLY A 260 5.37 4.35 -9.55
CA GLY A 260 4.29 3.39 -9.70
C GLY A 260 3.25 3.83 -10.73
N ILE A 261 2.87 2.90 -11.60
CA ILE A 261 1.82 3.09 -12.60
C ILE A 261 0.59 2.31 -12.16
N LEU A 262 -0.56 2.98 -12.05
CA LEU A 262 -1.84 2.35 -11.80
C LEU A 262 -2.95 3.17 -12.43
N LYS A 263 -3.63 2.62 -13.44
CA LYS A 263 -4.83 3.25 -14.01
C LYS A 263 -5.95 3.22 -12.98
N TYR A 264 -6.57 4.38 -12.74
CA TYR A 264 -7.62 4.50 -11.75
C TYR A 264 -8.81 5.29 -12.32
N GLY A 265 -10.00 4.68 -12.28
CA GLY A 265 -11.20 5.29 -12.83
C GLY A 265 -11.05 5.69 -14.31
N ASP A 266 -11.44 6.91 -14.63
CA ASP A 266 -11.37 7.49 -15.99
C ASP A 266 -10.01 8.15 -16.31
N GLU A 267 -8.98 7.89 -15.49
CA GLU A 267 -7.63 8.43 -15.70
C GLU A 267 -7.06 7.95 -17.05
N MET A 268 -6.64 8.90 -17.88
CA MET A 268 -6.14 8.61 -19.23
C MET A 268 -4.64 8.71 -19.34
N GLU A 269 -4.00 9.42 -18.41
CA GLU A 269 -2.54 9.60 -18.41
C GLU A 269 -1.99 9.84 -17.01
N GLN A 270 -0.72 9.50 -16.81
CA GLN A 270 0.10 9.88 -15.66
C GLN A 270 1.41 10.49 -16.16
N VAL A 271 1.97 11.46 -15.42
CA VAL A 271 3.21 12.15 -15.79
C VAL A 271 4.22 12.00 -14.66
N PHE A 272 5.41 11.55 -15.01
CA PHE A 272 6.50 11.28 -14.07
C PHE A 272 7.74 12.11 -14.44
N PRO A 273 8.04 13.18 -13.69
CA PRO A 273 9.27 13.94 -13.85
C PRO A 273 10.45 13.18 -13.26
N PHE A 274 11.55 13.13 -14.03
CA PHE A 274 12.89 12.73 -13.61
C PHE A 274 13.85 13.91 -13.84
N LYS A 275 15.13 13.76 -13.49
CA LYS A 275 16.08 14.88 -13.53
C LYS A 275 16.16 15.57 -14.90
N ASP A 276 16.38 14.82 -15.98
CA ASP A 276 16.61 15.35 -17.34
C ASP A 276 15.44 15.04 -18.30
N TYR A 277 14.54 14.16 -17.89
CA TYR A 277 13.43 13.65 -18.69
C TYR A 277 12.10 13.72 -17.95
N THR A 278 11.04 13.86 -18.71
CA THR A 278 9.67 13.59 -18.24
C THR A 278 9.09 12.42 -19.04
N LEU A 279 8.60 11.41 -18.33
CA LEU A 279 7.89 10.28 -18.92
C LEU A 279 6.39 10.45 -18.73
N LYS A 280 5.65 10.35 -19.84
CA LYS A 280 4.19 10.36 -19.83
C LYS A 280 3.65 8.98 -20.16
N VAL A 281 2.93 8.39 -19.23
CA VAL A 281 2.17 7.15 -19.40
C VAL A 281 0.80 7.49 -19.94
N VAL A 282 0.36 6.80 -20.98
CA VAL A 282 -0.95 6.96 -21.60
C VAL A 282 -1.67 5.62 -21.61
N TYR A 283 -2.91 5.61 -21.17
CA TYR A 283 -3.76 4.42 -21.11
C TYR A 283 -4.69 4.31 -22.31
N GLU A 284 -5.05 3.07 -22.66
CA GLU A 284 -6.09 2.84 -23.66
C GLU A 284 -7.49 3.15 -23.07
N LYS A 285 -8.41 3.60 -23.95
CA LYS A 285 -9.83 3.82 -23.61
C LYS A 285 -10.58 2.49 -23.55
N ASN A 286 -10.27 1.69 -22.58
CA ASN A 286 -10.94 0.42 -22.31
C ASN A 286 -11.01 0.18 -20.80
N ASN A 287 -11.72 -0.85 -20.38
CA ASN A 287 -11.83 -1.23 -18.98
C ASN A 287 -10.73 -2.22 -18.54
N GLU A 288 -9.73 -2.47 -19.41
CA GLU A 288 -8.64 -3.37 -19.08
C GLU A 288 -7.74 -2.79 -17.97
N PRO A 289 -7.27 -3.62 -17.04
CA PRO A 289 -6.32 -3.17 -16.03
C PRO A 289 -5.00 -2.75 -16.70
N ALA A 290 -4.50 -1.57 -16.32
CA ALA A 290 -3.21 -1.07 -16.76
C ALA A 290 -2.40 -0.65 -15.54
N TYR A 291 -1.22 -1.26 -15.38
CA TYR A 291 -0.38 -1.04 -14.21
C TYR A 291 1.08 -1.45 -14.48
N GLY A 292 1.95 -0.98 -13.63
CA GLY A 292 3.37 -1.29 -13.71
C GLY A 292 4.23 -0.40 -12.85
N LEU A 293 5.51 -0.33 -13.21
CA LEU A 293 6.49 0.55 -12.58
C LEU A 293 7.51 1.05 -13.61
N ILE A 294 8.13 2.17 -13.27
CA ILE A 294 9.27 2.74 -13.99
C ILE A 294 10.41 2.91 -13.00
N ILE A 295 11.63 2.50 -13.38
CA ILE A 295 12.87 2.76 -12.62
C ILE A 295 13.86 3.45 -13.54
N GLN A 296 14.37 4.62 -13.14
CA GLN A 296 15.54 5.21 -13.79
C GLN A 296 16.80 4.51 -13.28
N THR A 297 17.34 3.57 -14.07
CA THR A 297 18.49 2.74 -13.70
C THR A 297 19.82 3.46 -13.94
N ASP A 298 19.87 4.33 -14.94
CA ASP A 298 21.00 5.22 -15.21
C ASP A 298 20.48 6.56 -15.74
N ILE A 299 21.37 7.53 -16.02
CA ILE A 299 21.01 8.85 -16.50
C ILE A 299 20.17 8.78 -17.80
N ASP A 300 20.54 7.89 -18.69
CA ASP A 300 19.90 7.66 -20.00
C ASP A 300 19.31 6.23 -20.14
N GLU A 301 18.96 5.60 -19.03
CA GLU A 301 18.37 4.26 -19.04
C GLU A 301 17.19 4.15 -18.08
N PHE A 302 16.10 3.57 -18.59
CA PHE A 302 14.90 3.27 -17.82
C PHE A 302 14.54 1.80 -17.93
N LEU A 303 14.15 1.21 -16.82
CA LEU A 303 13.43 -0.03 -16.76
C LEU A 303 11.92 0.28 -16.64
N VAL A 304 11.11 -0.36 -17.46
CA VAL A 304 9.65 -0.29 -17.40
C VAL A 304 9.12 -1.70 -17.27
N ALA A 305 8.27 -1.96 -16.28
CA ALA A 305 7.60 -3.24 -16.16
C ALA A 305 6.10 -3.03 -15.99
N GLY A 306 5.28 -3.84 -16.66
CA GLY A 306 3.84 -3.71 -16.56
C GLY A 306 3.11 -4.09 -17.85
N MET A 307 1.86 -3.63 -17.95
CA MET A 307 0.98 -3.97 -19.07
C MET A 307 -0.07 -2.90 -19.37
N ASN A 308 -0.56 -2.88 -20.62
CA ASN A 308 -1.70 -2.08 -21.12
C ASN A 308 -1.51 -0.55 -21.03
N PHE A 309 -0.28 -0.06 -21.23
CA PHE A 309 -0.01 1.36 -21.33
C PHE A 309 1.10 1.67 -22.34
N LYS A 310 1.19 2.93 -22.73
CA LYS A 310 2.27 3.49 -23.57
C LYS A 310 3.04 4.51 -22.77
N VAL A 311 4.37 4.55 -22.94
CA VAL A 311 5.24 5.55 -22.32
C VAL A 311 5.85 6.42 -23.41
N PHE A 312 5.61 7.72 -23.31
CA PHE A 312 6.26 8.74 -24.13
C PHE A 312 7.33 9.44 -23.30
N ILE A 313 8.40 9.86 -23.97
CA ILE A 313 9.51 10.56 -23.31
C ILE A 313 9.63 11.98 -23.88
N SER A 314 9.95 12.94 -23.01
CA SER A 314 10.34 14.28 -23.39
C SER A 314 11.57 14.74 -22.59
N ALA A 315 12.39 15.63 -23.19
CA ALA A 315 13.42 16.32 -22.44
C ALA A 315 12.78 17.41 -21.56
N ASN A 316 13.34 17.65 -20.37
CA ASN A 316 12.87 18.73 -19.50
C ASN A 316 13.27 20.13 -20.02
N ASP A 317 14.33 20.22 -20.84
CA ASP A 317 14.68 21.43 -21.57
C ASP A 317 13.72 21.60 -22.78
N PRO A 318 12.91 22.68 -22.84
CA PRO A 318 11.92 22.87 -23.91
C PRO A 318 12.52 23.08 -25.29
N ASN A 319 13.83 23.34 -25.40
CA ASN A 319 14.54 23.50 -26.67
C ASN A 319 15.12 22.16 -27.18
N LYS A 320 14.89 21.08 -26.48
CA LYS A 320 15.42 19.76 -26.79
C LYS A 320 14.34 18.73 -26.93
N ILE A 321 14.64 17.66 -27.64
CA ILE A 321 13.68 16.57 -27.85
C ILE A 321 14.27 15.29 -27.26
N GLY A 322 13.46 14.58 -26.44
CA GLY A 322 13.79 13.24 -25.91
C GLY A 322 13.30 12.14 -26.86
N TYR A 323 14.13 11.13 -27.06
CA TYR A 323 13.82 9.97 -27.89
C TYR A 323 14.25 8.68 -27.22
N PHE A 324 13.59 7.57 -27.57
CA PHE A 324 14.09 6.23 -27.30
C PHE A 324 15.18 5.86 -28.33
N GLU A 325 16.36 5.53 -27.85
CA GLU A 325 17.45 5.01 -28.68
C GLU A 325 17.22 3.54 -29.02
N GLN A 326 16.95 2.76 -27.98
CA GLN A 326 16.71 1.32 -28.07
C GLN A 326 15.73 0.89 -26.99
N ILE A 327 14.88 -0.09 -27.29
CA ILE A 327 13.96 -0.72 -26.34
C ILE A 327 14.10 -2.23 -26.48
N TRP A 328 14.44 -2.91 -25.39
CA TRP A 328 14.47 -4.36 -25.30
C TRP A 328 13.35 -4.88 -24.41
N GLU A 329 12.67 -5.92 -24.87
CA GLU A 329 11.88 -6.80 -24.01
C GLU A 329 12.80 -7.90 -23.45
N GLY A 330 12.63 -8.25 -22.17
CA GLY A 330 13.46 -9.26 -21.52
C GLY A 330 12.97 -9.62 -20.14
N GLY A 331 13.90 -10.00 -19.28
CA GLY A 331 13.66 -10.36 -17.88
C GLY A 331 14.95 -10.38 -17.10
N TYR A 332 14.87 -10.75 -15.84
CA TYR A 332 16.02 -10.96 -14.96
C TYR A 332 16.13 -12.44 -14.59
N GLU A 333 17.30 -13.00 -14.82
CA GLU A 333 17.64 -14.37 -14.40
C GLU A 333 18.80 -14.29 -13.42
N ALA A 334 18.61 -14.78 -12.20
CA ALA A 334 19.60 -14.71 -11.12
C ALA A 334 20.13 -13.29 -10.85
N GLY A 335 19.30 -12.26 -11.07
CA GLY A 335 19.67 -10.85 -10.88
C GLY A 335 20.37 -10.18 -12.07
N GLU A 336 20.62 -10.91 -13.15
CA GLU A 336 21.24 -10.40 -14.38
C GLU A 336 20.18 -10.19 -15.47
N TRP A 337 20.35 -9.10 -16.25
CA TRP A 337 19.46 -8.82 -17.37
C TRP A 337 19.64 -9.82 -18.53
N SER A 338 18.55 -10.44 -18.95
CA SER A 338 18.48 -11.31 -20.13
C SER A 338 17.53 -10.71 -21.18
N SER A 339 18.09 -10.32 -22.34
CA SER A 339 17.31 -9.75 -23.43
C SER A 339 16.64 -10.85 -24.25
N ALA A 340 15.32 -10.78 -24.43
CA ALA A 340 14.59 -11.66 -25.33
C ALA A 340 14.62 -11.12 -26.77
N ARG A 341 14.29 -9.83 -26.96
CA ARG A 341 14.26 -9.20 -28.27
C ARG A 341 14.40 -7.68 -28.23
N LEU A 342 14.94 -7.10 -29.31
CA LEU A 342 14.91 -5.68 -29.58
C LEU A 342 13.55 -5.32 -30.24
N LEU A 343 12.85 -4.34 -29.67
CA LEU A 343 11.61 -3.82 -30.22
C LEU A 343 11.87 -2.75 -31.27
N ASN A 344 11.08 -2.70 -32.32
CA ASN A 344 11.19 -1.70 -33.39
C ASN A 344 9.84 -1.52 -34.15
N GLY A 345 9.82 -0.54 -35.06
CA GLY A 345 8.70 -0.29 -35.95
C GLY A 345 7.40 0.00 -35.21
N ASP A 346 6.38 -0.81 -35.44
CA ASP A 346 5.05 -0.62 -34.86
C ASP A 346 5.01 -0.79 -33.35
N GLU A 347 5.92 -1.61 -32.80
CA GLU A 347 6.02 -1.86 -31.36
C GLU A 347 6.60 -0.69 -30.57
N THR A 348 7.26 0.25 -31.26
CA THR A 348 7.88 1.44 -30.68
C THR A 348 7.40 2.74 -31.33
N TRP A 349 6.38 2.66 -32.21
CA TRP A 349 5.98 3.82 -33.00
C TRP A 349 7.18 4.56 -33.59
N HIS A 350 8.07 3.84 -34.24
CA HIS A 350 9.32 4.37 -34.81
C HIS A 350 10.20 5.12 -33.79
N ASN A 351 10.32 4.56 -32.58
CA ASN A 351 11.11 5.08 -31.45
C ASN A 351 10.52 6.32 -30.74
N TYR A 352 9.26 6.65 -30.95
CA TYR A 352 8.59 7.71 -30.19
C TYR A 352 7.94 7.26 -28.89
N ALA A 353 7.63 5.95 -28.76
CA ALA A 353 6.97 5.41 -27.58
C ALA A 353 7.46 4.00 -27.25
N LEU A 354 7.50 3.67 -25.97
CA LEU A 354 7.53 2.31 -25.46
C LEU A 354 6.10 1.84 -25.29
N ILE A 355 5.75 0.72 -25.93
CA ILE A 355 4.42 0.12 -25.84
C ILE A 355 4.48 -1.09 -24.91
N ALA A 356 4.02 -0.95 -23.69
CA ALA A 356 3.97 -2.02 -22.71
C ALA A 356 2.66 -2.81 -22.86
N VAL A 357 2.64 -3.74 -23.77
CA VAL A 357 1.50 -4.64 -24.00
C VAL A 357 1.55 -5.89 -23.12
N GLY A 358 2.68 -6.13 -22.47
CA GLY A 358 2.91 -7.30 -21.64
C GLY A 358 3.31 -8.54 -22.45
N ARG A 359 3.56 -9.63 -21.73
CA ARG A 359 3.81 -10.96 -22.32
C ARG A 359 2.47 -11.57 -22.71
N LEU A 360 2.38 -12.18 -23.89
CA LEU A 360 1.15 -12.78 -24.41
C LEU A 360 1.21 -14.30 -24.28
N TYR A 361 0.28 -14.86 -23.55
CA TYR A 361 0.12 -16.30 -23.39
C TYR A 361 -1.04 -16.82 -24.25
N ASP A 362 -0.88 -18.02 -24.78
CA ASP A 362 -1.97 -18.75 -25.44
C ASP A 362 -2.96 -19.23 -24.36
N SER A 363 -4.24 -18.98 -24.56
CA SER A 363 -5.28 -19.39 -23.62
C SER A 363 -5.38 -20.91 -23.42
N SER A 364 -4.82 -21.71 -24.32
CA SER A 364 -4.74 -23.16 -24.15
C SER A 364 -3.68 -23.59 -23.12
N GLU A 365 -2.71 -22.72 -22.80
CA GLU A 365 -1.67 -22.94 -21.80
C GLU A 365 -2.14 -22.53 -20.40
N VAL A 366 -3.25 -21.81 -20.34
CA VAL A 366 -3.84 -21.32 -19.09
C VAL A 366 -4.96 -22.27 -18.71
N ASN A 367 -4.76 -23.05 -17.65
CA ASN A 367 -5.87 -23.68 -16.95
C ASN A 367 -6.67 -22.57 -16.28
N ALA A 368 -7.57 -21.96 -17.05
CA ALA A 368 -8.35 -20.84 -16.59
C ALA A 368 -9.26 -21.29 -15.44
N SER A 369 -9.05 -20.76 -14.28
CA SER A 369 -10.10 -20.67 -13.28
C SER A 369 -11.30 -19.98 -13.97
N LYS A 370 -12.47 -20.59 -13.91
CA LYS A 370 -13.66 -20.22 -14.68
C LYS A 370 -14.04 -18.73 -14.59
N GLY A 371 -13.67 -18.03 -13.54
CA GLY A 371 -14.03 -16.63 -13.32
C GLY A 371 -13.40 -15.60 -14.25
N PHE A 372 -12.23 -15.87 -14.83
CA PHE A 372 -11.54 -14.89 -15.68
C PHE A 372 -12.01 -14.92 -17.15
N LEU A 373 -12.46 -16.07 -17.63
CA LEU A 373 -12.89 -16.25 -19.02
C LEU A 373 -14.40 -16.02 -19.24
N GLU A 374 -15.22 -16.08 -18.20
CA GLU A 374 -16.67 -15.84 -18.30
C GLU A 374 -17.06 -14.35 -18.42
N ALA A 375 -16.16 -13.41 -18.12
CA ALA A 375 -16.40 -11.97 -18.26
C ALA A 375 -16.27 -11.44 -19.69
N GLU A 376 -15.84 -12.25 -20.64
CA GLU A 376 -15.69 -11.84 -22.02
C GLU A 376 -16.87 -12.33 -22.88
N GLY A 377 -17.85 -11.46 -23.04
CA GLY A 377 -18.85 -11.58 -24.09
C GLY A 377 -18.19 -11.68 -25.46
N GLU A 378 -18.71 -12.58 -26.30
CA GLU A 378 -18.27 -12.83 -27.68
C GLU A 378 -18.07 -11.52 -28.45
N GLN A 379 -16.83 -11.09 -28.63
CA GLN A 379 -16.48 -10.14 -29.66
C GLN A 379 -15.92 -10.92 -30.86
N ASN A 380 -16.75 -11.05 -31.87
CA ASN A 380 -16.40 -11.59 -33.17
C ASN A 380 -15.36 -10.70 -33.85
N PHE A 381 -14.08 -11.03 -33.70
CA PHE A 381 -13.05 -10.57 -34.64
C PHE A 381 -12.89 -11.57 -35.75
N THR A 382 -13.52 -11.29 -36.89
CA THR A 382 -13.30 -11.98 -38.15
C THR A 382 -11.96 -11.58 -38.79
N TYR A 383 -10.87 -12.14 -38.31
CA TYR A 383 -9.66 -12.36 -39.09
C TYR A 383 -9.19 -13.79 -38.87
N SER A 384 -9.12 -14.55 -39.98
CA SER A 384 -8.88 -15.97 -40.04
C SER A 384 -7.42 -16.36 -39.85
N TYR A 385 -6.83 -16.00 -38.73
CA TYR A 385 -5.79 -16.82 -38.13
C TYR A 385 -6.44 -17.46 -36.91
N ALA A 386 -6.28 -18.79 -36.76
CA ALA A 386 -6.85 -19.53 -35.65
C ALA A 386 -6.68 -18.72 -34.38
N SER A 387 -7.75 -18.07 -33.93
CA SER A 387 -7.74 -17.12 -32.85
C SER A 387 -7.67 -17.88 -31.53
N ARG A 388 -6.47 -18.31 -31.19
CA ARG A 388 -6.20 -18.66 -29.81
C ARG A 388 -6.27 -17.36 -29.02
N LYS A 389 -7.15 -17.29 -28.03
CA LYS A 389 -7.33 -16.15 -27.18
C LYS A 389 -6.01 -15.92 -26.45
N LYS A 390 -5.42 -14.72 -26.57
CA LYS A 390 -4.18 -14.36 -25.88
C LYS A 390 -4.52 -13.62 -24.59
N ILE A 391 -3.89 -14.01 -23.51
CA ILE A 391 -4.00 -13.35 -22.23
C ILE A 391 -2.72 -12.54 -22.02
N ALA A 392 -2.87 -11.23 -21.80
CA ALA A 392 -1.75 -10.35 -21.50
C ALA A 392 -1.36 -10.47 -20.02
N THR A 393 -0.05 -10.47 -19.75
CA THR A 393 0.53 -10.40 -18.42
C THR A 393 1.61 -9.33 -18.40
N PRO A 394 2.05 -8.81 -17.24
CA PRO A 394 3.11 -7.80 -17.22
C PRO A 394 4.37 -8.27 -17.95
N GLY A 395 4.95 -7.40 -18.77
CA GLY A 395 6.26 -7.57 -19.40
C GLY A 395 7.31 -6.71 -18.71
N ILE A 396 8.58 -6.96 -19.03
CA ILE A 396 9.73 -6.19 -18.55
C ILE A 396 10.47 -5.64 -19.75
N TYR A 397 10.72 -4.33 -19.75
CA TYR A 397 11.33 -3.59 -20.84
C TYR A 397 12.50 -2.76 -20.31
N LYS A 398 13.61 -2.76 -21.05
CA LYS A 398 14.78 -1.92 -20.80
C LYS A 398 14.91 -0.93 -21.95
N ALA A 399 14.92 0.36 -21.64
CA ALA A 399 14.96 1.41 -22.64
C ALA A 399 16.18 2.31 -22.46
N LYS A 400 16.95 2.48 -23.52
CA LYS A 400 17.91 3.56 -23.62
C LYS A 400 17.28 4.76 -24.29
N VAL A 401 17.62 5.94 -23.80
CA VAL A 401 17.06 7.22 -24.25
C VAL A 401 18.18 8.20 -24.54
N TYR A 402 17.89 9.24 -25.34
CA TYR A 402 18.83 10.32 -25.59
C TYR A 402 18.09 11.64 -25.83
N ILE A 403 18.81 12.73 -25.62
CA ILE A 403 18.33 14.08 -25.87
C ILE A 403 19.04 14.65 -27.12
N ARG A 404 18.26 15.25 -28.02
CA ARG A 404 18.74 15.90 -29.24
C ARG A 404 18.41 17.39 -29.19
N ASN A 405 19.35 18.21 -29.69
CA ASN A 405 19.14 19.65 -29.93
C ASN A 405 18.22 19.88 -31.10
#